data_ff42b6f3ba6172dc4426a680a01f9ed2
#
_entry.id   ff42b6f3ba6172dc4426a680a01f9ed2
#
_cell.length_a   1.000
_cell.length_b   1.000
_cell.length_c   1.000
_cell.angle_alpha   90.00
_cell.angle_beta   90.00
_cell.angle_gamma   90.00
#
_symmetry.space_group_name_H-M   'P 1'
#
loop_
_entity.id
_entity.type
_entity.pdbx_description
1 polymer ?
#
loop_
_entity_poly.entity_id
_entity_poly.type
_entity_poly.pdbx_seq_one_letter_code
_entity_poly.pdbx_strand_id
1 'polypeptide(L)'
;MTARGPIAYGIDFGTSNSAIAVAYDDRVEVVPAESGIEGLTLASVAYLHRDGERQAGEAAISRYLVQGHLRHTCLHCPLVRYGAETECKQATRNGGCQDTRLVTGVKRDLARTDFTATHSWAIDFELAELVSIVIERLKRSADEASGVDVRRLVLGHPVVFAGMDLADRSHEAALDRLRAGALLAGFEEVEMFPEPAAAVLGEKLPEGHVLSVDFGGGTFDAAVIEVRGGVPETLSLTGIDIGGERFDAALFETAVGPVLGLTALPNWLYNEMGSRSGVRQLLSDPGVPKVLDKVGGRAAEVARAILFEGHAWEFYRAVEDAKIRLSSEESTRLRFIRRGVRLDVPLLRGQFEAVIKDDLAEVERCLLRAVTEAGLEPEQVDTVLRTGGSSRLPAFRARLDRIFPGRVSDRDAFTAVAKGLGARGAAIWGAG
;
A
#
# COMPACT_ATOMS: atom_id res chain seq x y z
N MET A 1 -20.67 -31.04 19.42
CA MET A 1 -20.97 -30.08 18.31
C MET A 1 -19.78 -30.11 17.40
N THR A 2 -19.93 -30.61 16.19
CA THR A 2 -18.87 -30.56 15.17
C THR A 2 -18.62 -29.09 14.85
N ALA A 3 -17.37 -28.63 15.00
CA ALA A 3 -16.99 -27.29 14.60
C ALA A 3 -17.38 -27.12 13.12
N ARG A 4 -18.27 -26.16 12.83
CA ARG A 4 -18.61 -25.82 11.44
C ARG A 4 -17.36 -25.26 10.76
N GLY A 5 -17.15 -25.62 9.50
CA GLY A 5 -15.99 -25.16 8.73
C GLY A 5 -16.00 -23.65 8.48
N PRO A 6 -14.91 -23.12 7.91
CA PRO A 6 -14.83 -21.71 7.52
C PRO A 6 -15.87 -21.39 6.44
N ILE A 7 -16.44 -20.19 6.50
CA ILE A 7 -17.55 -19.73 5.64
C ILE A 7 -17.04 -18.83 4.53
N ALA A 8 -16.17 -17.87 4.89
CA ALA A 8 -15.65 -16.86 4.01
C ALA A 8 -14.30 -16.33 4.52
N TYR A 9 -13.59 -15.62 3.66
CA TYR A 9 -12.42 -14.83 4.05
C TYR A 9 -12.74 -13.33 4.00
N GLY A 10 -12.05 -12.57 4.85
CA GLY A 10 -11.98 -11.12 4.78
C GLY A 10 -10.55 -10.71 4.46
N ILE A 11 -10.32 -10.00 3.37
CA ILE A 11 -8.99 -9.50 3.00
C ILE A 11 -8.98 -7.98 3.01
N ASP A 12 -8.08 -7.43 3.81
CA ASP A 12 -7.61 -6.05 3.71
C ASP A 12 -6.41 -6.02 2.77
N PHE A 13 -6.61 -5.49 1.56
CA PHE A 13 -5.55 -5.32 0.56
C PHE A 13 -4.98 -3.91 0.66
N GLY A 14 -3.97 -3.72 1.50
CA GLY A 14 -3.36 -2.41 1.72
C GLY A 14 -2.29 -2.02 0.69
N THR A 15 -1.91 -0.74 0.66
CA THR A 15 -0.84 -0.21 -0.22
C THR A 15 0.53 -0.81 0.13
N SER A 16 0.85 -0.94 1.41
CA SER A 16 2.13 -1.45 1.90
C SER A 16 2.02 -2.84 2.52
N ASN A 17 0.94 -3.11 3.24
CA ASN A 17 0.70 -4.38 3.93
C ASN A 17 -0.75 -4.82 3.74
N SER A 18 -0.96 -6.12 3.64
CA SER A 18 -2.27 -6.75 3.51
C SER A 18 -2.48 -7.79 4.61
N ALA A 19 -3.73 -8.03 5.00
CA ALA A 19 -4.08 -8.99 6.04
C ALA A 19 -5.27 -9.85 5.61
N ILE A 20 -5.39 -11.07 6.18
CA ILE A 20 -6.50 -11.97 5.93
C ILE A 20 -7.08 -12.49 7.24
N ALA A 21 -8.41 -12.59 7.28
CA ALA A 21 -9.16 -13.22 8.35
C ALA A 21 -10.05 -14.34 7.82
N VAL A 22 -10.17 -15.40 8.60
CA VAL A 22 -11.07 -16.53 8.36
C VAL A 22 -12.32 -16.33 9.19
N ALA A 23 -13.47 -16.35 8.55
CA ALA A 23 -14.78 -16.23 9.19
C ALA A 23 -15.43 -17.61 9.37
N TYR A 24 -15.88 -17.87 10.57
CA TYR A 24 -16.72 -19.01 10.98
C TYR A 24 -18.10 -18.50 11.42
N ASP A 25 -19.03 -19.38 11.71
CA ASP A 25 -20.36 -18.98 12.18
C ASP A 25 -20.33 -18.15 13.50
N ASP A 26 -19.39 -18.44 14.38
CA ASP A 26 -19.35 -17.91 15.76
C ASP A 26 -18.13 -17.02 16.04
N ARG A 27 -17.15 -16.97 15.13
CA ARG A 27 -15.91 -16.23 15.33
C ARG A 27 -15.23 -15.83 14.03
N VAL A 28 -14.33 -14.86 14.14
CA VAL A 28 -13.42 -14.45 13.05
C VAL A 28 -11.99 -14.48 13.60
N GLU A 29 -11.10 -15.12 12.87
CA GLU A 29 -9.70 -15.29 13.24
C GLU A 29 -8.79 -14.68 12.17
N VAL A 30 -7.86 -13.80 12.59
CA VAL A 30 -6.81 -13.32 11.68
C VAL A 30 -5.74 -14.38 11.56
N VAL A 31 -5.37 -14.69 10.34
CA VAL A 31 -4.38 -15.73 10.05
C VAL A 31 -3.01 -15.09 9.84
N PRO A 32 -1.95 -15.63 10.46
CA PRO A 32 -0.59 -15.23 10.13
C PRO A 32 -0.29 -15.46 8.64
N ALA A 33 0.07 -14.40 7.97
CA ALA A 33 0.39 -14.43 6.53
C ALA A 33 1.88 -14.65 6.28
N GLU A 34 2.73 -14.29 7.26
CA GLU A 34 4.19 -14.44 7.22
C GLU A 34 4.74 -14.94 8.57
N SER A 35 5.99 -15.42 8.58
CA SER A 35 6.69 -15.85 9.79
C SER A 35 7.30 -14.63 10.50
N GLY A 36 7.01 -14.44 11.80
CA GLY A 36 7.58 -13.38 12.66
C GLY A 36 6.65 -13.02 13.81
N ILE A 37 7.14 -12.17 14.73
CA ILE A 37 6.41 -11.76 15.95
C ILE A 37 5.12 -11.00 15.60
N GLU A 38 5.08 -10.32 14.46
CA GLU A 38 3.92 -9.59 13.94
C GLU A 38 3.38 -10.21 12.63
N GLY A 39 3.60 -11.50 12.37
CA GLY A 39 3.31 -12.18 11.10
C GLY A 39 1.84 -12.15 10.63
N LEU A 40 0.99 -11.28 11.21
CA LEU A 40 -0.42 -11.12 10.87
C LEU A 40 -0.65 -10.36 9.56
N THR A 41 0.38 -9.72 9.02
CA THR A 41 0.30 -8.99 7.74
C THR A 41 1.31 -9.53 6.73
N LEU A 42 0.99 -9.39 5.46
CA LEU A 42 1.84 -9.68 4.31
C LEU A 42 2.26 -8.38 3.66
N ALA A 43 3.54 -8.20 3.35
CA ALA A 43 3.96 -7.07 2.54
C ALA A 43 3.26 -7.11 1.15
N SER A 44 2.60 -6.01 0.76
CA SER A 44 1.84 -5.89 -0.50
C SER A 44 2.78 -5.69 -1.69
N VAL A 45 3.68 -6.65 -1.90
CA VAL A 45 4.68 -6.64 -2.96
C VAL A 45 4.58 -7.91 -3.81
N ALA A 46 4.79 -7.78 -5.12
CA ALA A 46 4.85 -8.88 -6.06
C ALA A 46 6.25 -8.97 -6.68
N TYR A 47 6.86 -10.14 -6.60
CA TYR A 47 8.07 -10.49 -7.30
C TYR A 47 7.71 -11.18 -8.60
N LEU A 48 8.34 -10.74 -9.69
CA LEU A 48 8.23 -11.33 -11.01
C LEU A 48 9.60 -11.75 -11.50
N HIS A 49 9.69 -12.92 -12.05
CA HIS A 49 10.86 -13.40 -12.76
C HIS A 49 10.50 -13.71 -14.22
N ARG A 50 11.42 -13.48 -15.14
CA ARG A 50 11.22 -13.66 -16.59
C ARG A 50 10.85 -15.10 -17.02
N ASP A 51 11.19 -16.12 -16.22
CA ASP A 51 10.85 -17.52 -16.47
C ASP A 51 9.42 -17.90 -16.06
N GLY A 52 8.68 -16.98 -15.46
CA GLY A 52 7.33 -17.18 -15.01
C GLY A 52 7.15 -17.30 -13.49
N GLU A 53 8.25 -17.37 -12.70
CA GLU A 53 8.13 -17.41 -11.24
C GLU A 53 7.43 -16.14 -10.70
N ARG A 54 6.51 -16.33 -9.74
CA ARG A 54 5.75 -15.28 -9.07
C ARG A 54 5.78 -15.52 -7.57
N GLN A 55 6.01 -14.48 -6.77
CA GLN A 55 5.99 -14.54 -5.31
C GLN A 55 5.42 -13.25 -4.72
N ALA A 56 4.93 -13.29 -3.47
CA ALA A 56 4.49 -12.12 -2.71
C ALA A 56 5.14 -12.09 -1.32
N GLY A 57 5.08 -10.94 -0.65
CA GLY A 57 5.51 -10.78 0.73
C GLY A 57 7.01 -10.82 0.94
N GLU A 58 7.46 -11.21 2.12
CA GLU A 58 8.87 -11.30 2.49
C GLU A 58 9.66 -12.28 1.60
N ALA A 59 9.03 -13.35 1.13
CA ALA A 59 9.65 -14.26 0.18
C ALA A 59 10.01 -13.55 -1.13
N ALA A 60 9.11 -12.69 -1.64
CA ALA A 60 9.34 -11.85 -2.80
C ALA A 60 10.51 -10.88 -2.60
N ILE A 61 10.53 -10.22 -1.45
CA ILE A 61 11.59 -9.27 -1.06
C ILE A 61 12.94 -9.99 -0.97
N SER A 62 12.99 -11.08 -0.22
CA SER A 62 14.21 -11.87 -0.04
C SER A 62 14.77 -12.39 -1.37
N ARG A 63 13.88 -12.86 -2.23
CA ARG A 63 14.25 -13.33 -3.58
C ARG A 63 14.83 -12.20 -4.43
N TYR A 64 14.18 -11.04 -4.41
CA TYR A 64 14.64 -9.87 -5.14
C TYR A 64 15.99 -9.35 -4.63
N LEU A 65 16.22 -9.31 -3.31
CA LEU A 65 17.49 -8.86 -2.74
C LEU A 65 18.66 -9.75 -3.13
N VAL A 66 18.42 -11.06 -3.31
CA VAL A 66 19.45 -12.01 -3.76
C VAL A 66 19.67 -11.92 -5.26
N GLN A 67 18.63 -11.76 -6.07
CA GLN A 67 18.67 -11.89 -7.53
C GLN A 67 18.50 -10.57 -8.29
N GLY A 68 17.99 -9.51 -7.64
CA GLY A 68 17.65 -8.24 -8.29
C GLY A 68 18.83 -7.50 -8.94
N HIS A 69 20.05 -7.83 -8.53
CA HIS A 69 21.29 -7.32 -9.14
C HIS A 69 21.81 -8.20 -10.28
N LEU A 70 21.26 -9.42 -10.44
CA LEU A 70 21.70 -10.33 -11.50
C LEU A 70 21.22 -9.82 -12.85
N ARG A 71 22.14 -9.79 -13.79
CA ARG A 71 21.89 -9.38 -15.17
C ARG A 71 22.47 -10.43 -16.10
N HIS A 72 21.77 -10.70 -17.18
CA HIS A 72 22.32 -11.57 -18.23
C HIS A 72 22.58 -10.76 -19.50
N THR A 73 23.52 -11.24 -20.30
CA THR A 73 23.80 -10.67 -21.61
C THR A 73 22.72 -11.10 -22.60
N CYS A 74 22.24 -10.18 -23.43
CA CYS A 74 21.13 -10.40 -24.36
C CYS A 74 21.40 -11.41 -25.49
N LEU A 75 22.60 -11.95 -25.63
CA LEU A 75 22.99 -12.92 -26.67
C LEU A 75 22.11 -14.20 -26.69
N HIS A 76 21.45 -14.52 -25.61
CA HIS A 76 20.57 -15.71 -25.49
C HIS A 76 19.13 -15.34 -25.08
N CYS A 77 18.75 -14.07 -25.17
CA CYS A 77 17.42 -13.63 -24.76
C CYS A 77 16.34 -14.18 -25.70
N PRO A 78 15.33 -14.92 -25.21
CA PRO A 78 14.22 -15.41 -26.05
C PRO A 78 13.47 -14.29 -26.76
N LEU A 79 13.48 -13.05 -26.22
CA LEU A 79 12.84 -11.87 -26.78
C LEU A 79 13.45 -11.46 -28.14
N VAL A 80 14.73 -11.74 -28.37
CA VAL A 80 15.36 -11.53 -29.69
C VAL A 80 14.67 -12.34 -30.76
N ARG A 81 14.15 -13.53 -30.44
CA ARG A 81 13.38 -14.41 -31.35
C ARG A 81 12.00 -13.84 -31.71
N TYR A 82 11.43 -12.93 -30.91
CA TYR A 82 10.09 -12.37 -31.08
C TYR A 82 10.10 -10.93 -31.62
N GLY A 83 11.23 -10.41 -32.08
CA GLY A 83 11.32 -9.09 -32.70
C GLY A 83 11.40 -7.89 -31.72
N ALA A 84 11.53 -8.15 -30.41
CA ALA A 84 11.72 -7.12 -29.40
C ALA A 84 13.16 -6.59 -29.30
N GLU A 85 13.86 -6.44 -30.45
CA GLU A 85 15.25 -5.97 -30.52
C GLU A 85 15.48 -4.59 -29.87
N THR A 86 14.46 -3.74 -29.83
CA THR A 86 14.54 -2.39 -29.27
C THR A 86 14.73 -2.38 -27.77
N GLU A 87 14.06 -3.25 -27.03
CA GLU A 87 14.22 -3.39 -25.57
C GLU A 87 15.57 -3.99 -25.22
N CYS A 88 16.02 -5.02 -25.95
CA CYS A 88 17.33 -5.62 -25.74
C CYS A 88 18.50 -4.67 -26.04
N LYS A 89 18.41 -3.82 -27.07
CA LYS A 89 19.43 -2.78 -27.34
C LYS A 89 19.55 -1.77 -26.20
N GLN A 90 18.44 -1.46 -25.54
CA GLN A 90 18.38 -0.53 -24.41
C GLN A 90 18.92 -1.14 -23.13
N ALA A 91 18.59 -2.41 -22.85
CA ALA A 91 19.12 -3.18 -21.73
C ALA A 91 20.63 -3.39 -21.85
N THR A 92 21.15 -3.59 -23.07
CA THR A 92 22.60 -3.78 -23.33
C THR A 92 23.39 -2.50 -23.00
N ARG A 93 22.83 -1.31 -23.23
CA ARG A 93 23.46 -0.03 -22.85
C ARG A 93 23.54 0.14 -21.33
N ASN A 94 22.65 -0.48 -20.57
CA ASN A 94 22.59 -0.44 -19.10
C ASN A 94 23.29 -1.64 -18.42
N GLY A 95 24.13 -2.37 -19.15
CA GLY A 95 24.90 -3.49 -18.57
C GLY A 95 24.16 -4.83 -18.51
N GLY A 96 23.11 -5.02 -19.30
CA GLY A 96 22.35 -6.27 -19.39
C GLY A 96 20.89 -6.13 -18.95
N CYS A 97 20.09 -7.15 -19.23
CA CYS A 97 18.69 -7.24 -18.85
C CYS A 97 18.54 -7.78 -17.42
N GLN A 98 17.76 -7.09 -16.62
CA GLN A 98 17.43 -7.56 -15.26
C GLN A 98 16.35 -8.66 -15.35
N ASP A 99 16.62 -9.83 -14.75
CA ASP A 99 15.73 -10.99 -14.84
C ASP A 99 14.53 -10.92 -13.91
N THR A 100 14.55 -9.96 -13.00
CA THR A 100 13.56 -9.86 -11.93
C THR A 100 12.96 -8.46 -11.84
N ARG A 101 11.74 -8.40 -11.33
CA ARG A 101 11.07 -7.15 -10.93
C ARG A 101 10.45 -7.32 -9.55
N LEU A 102 10.53 -6.29 -8.74
CA LEU A 102 9.75 -6.18 -7.51
C LEU A 102 8.75 -5.03 -7.70
N VAL A 103 7.46 -5.37 -7.71
CA VAL A 103 6.37 -4.42 -7.90
C VAL A 103 5.76 -4.11 -6.55
N THR A 104 5.65 -2.83 -6.22
CA THR A 104 5.14 -2.32 -4.93
C THR A 104 4.07 -1.27 -5.16
N GLY A 105 3.19 -1.04 -4.18
CA GLY A 105 2.21 0.05 -4.23
C GLY A 105 1.15 -0.12 -5.33
N VAL A 106 0.84 -1.34 -5.76
CA VAL A 106 -0.13 -1.64 -6.84
C VAL A 106 -1.50 -1.01 -6.56
N LYS A 107 -1.94 -0.98 -5.29
CA LYS A 107 -3.22 -0.38 -4.89
C LYS A 107 -3.37 1.07 -5.35
N ARG A 108 -2.29 1.85 -5.38
CA ARG A 108 -2.32 3.25 -5.83
C ARG A 108 -2.55 3.43 -7.33
N ASP A 109 -2.22 2.42 -8.14
CA ASP A 109 -2.39 2.52 -9.59
C ASP A 109 -3.77 2.02 -10.05
N LEU A 110 -4.55 1.40 -9.15
CA LEU A 110 -5.82 0.78 -9.54
C LEU A 110 -6.81 1.76 -10.16
N ALA A 111 -6.84 3.02 -9.72
CA ALA A 111 -7.72 4.05 -10.27
C ALA A 111 -7.15 4.77 -11.49
N ARG A 112 -5.89 4.57 -11.83
CA ARG A 112 -5.25 5.26 -12.95
C ARG A 112 -5.77 4.77 -14.28
N THR A 113 -6.15 5.69 -15.15
CA THR A 113 -6.62 5.41 -16.52
C THR A 113 -5.46 5.37 -17.53
N ASP A 114 -4.36 6.06 -17.22
CA ASP A 114 -3.14 6.16 -18.04
C ASP A 114 -2.13 5.03 -17.77
N PHE A 115 -2.36 4.21 -16.75
CA PHE A 115 -1.50 3.10 -16.37
C PHE A 115 -2.32 1.86 -16.02
N THR A 116 -2.44 0.93 -16.95
CA THR A 116 -3.25 -0.30 -16.80
C THR A 116 -2.41 -1.56 -16.59
N ALA A 117 -1.16 -1.52 -17.00
CA ALA A 117 -0.24 -2.65 -16.93
C ALA A 117 1.20 -2.18 -16.71
N THR A 118 2.03 -3.05 -16.14
CA THR A 118 3.48 -2.87 -16.11
C THR A 118 4.11 -3.74 -17.19
N HIS A 119 4.95 -3.13 -18.04
CA HIS A 119 5.61 -3.84 -19.11
C HIS A 119 6.98 -4.35 -18.68
N SER A 120 7.22 -5.64 -18.83
CA SER A 120 8.52 -6.27 -18.57
C SER A 120 8.74 -7.46 -19.48
N TRP A 121 9.93 -7.53 -20.08
CA TRP A 121 10.35 -8.65 -20.96
C TRP A 121 9.42 -8.90 -22.16
N ALA A 122 8.85 -7.83 -22.74
CA ALA A 122 7.83 -7.88 -23.79
C ALA A 122 6.51 -8.57 -23.36
N ILE A 123 6.22 -8.57 -22.06
CA ILE A 123 4.98 -9.05 -21.46
C ILE A 123 4.34 -7.90 -20.69
N ASP A 124 3.04 -7.71 -20.90
CA ASP A 124 2.24 -6.81 -20.09
C ASP A 124 1.67 -7.58 -18.91
N PHE A 125 1.90 -7.07 -17.70
CA PHE A 125 1.29 -7.55 -16.48
C PHE A 125 0.19 -6.57 -16.09
N GLU A 126 -1.04 -6.98 -16.26
CA GLU A 126 -2.18 -6.15 -15.86
C GLU A 126 -2.20 -5.94 -14.34
N LEU A 127 -2.80 -4.83 -13.90
CA LEU A 127 -2.88 -4.51 -12.47
C LEU A 127 -3.64 -5.60 -11.69
N ALA A 128 -4.67 -6.21 -12.29
CA ALA A 128 -5.39 -7.33 -11.70
C ALA A 128 -4.50 -8.57 -11.47
N GLU A 129 -3.57 -8.87 -12.39
CA GLU A 129 -2.63 -9.97 -12.22
C GLU A 129 -1.64 -9.70 -11.08
N LEU A 130 -1.18 -8.44 -10.93
CA LEU A 130 -0.29 -8.06 -9.83
C LEU A 130 -1.01 -8.14 -8.47
N VAL A 131 -2.27 -7.75 -8.41
CA VAL A 131 -3.14 -7.91 -7.22
C VAL A 131 -3.31 -9.38 -6.88
N SER A 132 -3.57 -10.23 -7.90
CA SER A 132 -3.82 -11.66 -7.68
C SER A 132 -2.66 -12.37 -7.02
N ILE A 133 -1.40 -12.01 -7.32
CA ILE A 133 -0.20 -12.61 -6.72
C ILE A 133 -0.19 -12.44 -5.19
N VAL A 134 -0.57 -11.25 -4.70
CA VAL A 134 -0.64 -10.97 -3.27
C VAL A 134 -1.84 -11.66 -2.63
N ILE A 135 -3.01 -11.58 -3.26
CA ILE A 135 -4.25 -12.20 -2.74
C ILE A 135 -4.14 -13.72 -2.72
N GLU A 136 -3.56 -14.35 -3.75
CA GLU A 136 -3.31 -15.80 -3.79
C GLU A 136 -2.40 -16.25 -2.64
N ARG A 137 -1.37 -15.47 -2.31
CA ARG A 137 -0.50 -15.80 -1.18
C ARG A 137 -1.24 -15.73 0.15
N LEU A 138 -2.10 -14.72 0.35
CA LEU A 138 -2.96 -14.61 1.53
C LEU A 138 -3.96 -15.78 1.61
N LYS A 139 -4.64 -16.06 0.50
CA LYS A 139 -5.58 -17.18 0.40
C LYS A 139 -4.92 -18.50 0.77
N ARG A 140 -3.76 -18.78 0.22
CA ARG A 140 -3.00 -19.99 0.54
C ARG A 140 -2.69 -20.11 2.03
N SER A 141 -2.29 -19.03 2.71
CA SER A 141 -2.07 -19.05 4.16
C SER A 141 -3.34 -19.39 4.93
N ALA A 142 -4.50 -18.86 4.49
CA ALA A 142 -5.78 -19.11 5.14
C ALA A 142 -6.31 -20.53 4.85
N ASP A 143 -6.14 -21.04 3.62
CA ASP A 143 -6.47 -22.41 3.25
C ASP A 143 -5.63 -23.42 4.06
N GLU A 144 -4.33 -23.18 4.21
CA GLU A 144 -3.42 -23.99 5.02
C GLU A 144 -3.83 -23.99 6.50
N ALA A 145 -4.17 -22.82 7.05
CA ALA A 145 -4.58 -22.66 8.45
C ALA A 145 -5.94 -23.29 8.75
N SER A 146 -6.89 -23.18 7.82
CA SER A 146 -8.26 -23.71 7.98
C SER A 146 -8.43 -25.16 7.52
N GLY A 147 -7.51 -25.65 6.68
CA GLY A 147 -7.58 -26.97 6.04
C GLY A 147 -8.65 -27.08 4.93
N VAL A 148 -9.22 -25.95 4.48
CA VAL A 148 -10.32 -25.91 3.49
C VAL A 148 -10.04 -24.84 2.44
N ASP A 149 -10.28 -25.15 1.16
CA ASP A 149 -10.29 -24.18 0.06
C ASP A 149 -11.60 -23.37 0.11
N VAL A 150 -11.54 -22.17 0.67
CA VAL A 150 -12.68 -21.25 0.76
C VAL A 150 -12.70 -20.32 -0.45
N ARG A 151 -13.84 -20.21 -1.13
CA ARG A 151 -14.01 -19.47 -2.39
C ARG A 151 -14.84 -18.20 -2.27
N ARG A 152 -15.25 -17.84 -1.04
CA ARG A 152 -16.01 -16.65 -0.71
C ARG A 152 -15.14 -15.62 -0.04
N LEU A 153 -15.16 -14.38 -0.54
CA LEU A 153 -14.32 -13.30 -0.09
C LEU A 153 -15.13 -12.02 0.11
N VAL A 154 -14.93 -11.37 1.25
CA VAL A 154 -15.19 -9.93 1.39
C VAL A 154 -13.85 -9.21 1.26
N LEU A 155 -13.72 -8.35 0.26
CA LEU A 155 -12.50 -7.62 -0.07
C LEU A 155 -12.66 -6.15 0.29
N GLY A 156 -11.74 -5.64 1.10
CA GLY A 156 -11.69 -4.24 1.50
C GLY A 156 -11.31 -3.32 0.33
N HIS A 157 -11.90 -2.13 0.32
CA HIS A 157 -11.50 -1.05 -0.57
C HIS A 157 -11.53 0.30 0.15
N PRO A 158 -10.68 1.28 -0.23
CA PRO A 158 -10.74 2.62 0.31
C PRO A 158 -11.99 3.36 -0.20
N VAL A 159 -12.36 4.44 0.46
CA VAL A 159 -13.42 5.35 -0.01
C VAL A 159 -12.95 6.09 -1.27
N VAL A 160 -11.68 6.51 -1.26
CA VAL A 160 -11.03 7.17 -2.39
C VAL A 160 -9.75 6.40 -2.75
N PHE A 161 -9.62 5.96 -3.99
CA PHE A 161 -8.34 5.42 -4.46
C PHE A 161 -7.36 6.55 -4.76
N ALA A 162 -6.08 6.32 -4.50
CA ALA A 162 -5.01 7.25 -4.83
C ALA A 162 -4.99 7.55 -6.34
N GLY A 163 -4.78 8.82 -6.69
CA GLY A 163 -4.76 9.28 -8.08
C GLY A 163 -6.13 9.24 -8.79
N MET A 164 -7.21 9.09 -8.03
CA MET A 164 -8.57 9.07 -8.60
C MET A 164 -8.99 10.46 -9.08
N ASP A 165 -9.46 10.56 -10.31
CA ASP A 165 -10.20 11.72 -10.78
C ASP A 165 -11.69 11.57 -10.39
N LEU A 166 -12.18 12.45 -9.53
CA LEU A 166 -13.59 12.44 -9.06
C LEU A 166 -14.60 12.69 -10.20
N ALA A 167 -14.15 13.21 -11.33
CA ALA A 167 -14.98 13.44 -12.52
C ALA A 167 -15.05 12.22 -13.45
N ASP A 168 -14.31 11.16 -13.21
CA ASP A 168 -14.15 10.01 -14.08
C ASP A 168 -14.61 8.70 -13.40
N ARG A 169 -14.87 7.65 -14.22
CA ARG A 169 -15.19 6.29 -13.75
C ARG A 169 -13.98 5.54 -13.15
N SER A 170 -12.97 6.26 -12.70
CA SER A 170 -11.73 5.69 -12.16
C SER A 170 -11.96 4.87 -10.88
N HIS A 171 -12.97 5.21 -10.09
CA HIS A 171 -13.37 4.44 -8.90
C HIS A 171 -13.92 3.05 -9.28
N GLU A 172 -14.87 3.00 -10.22
CA GLU A 172 -15.43 1.73 -10.70
C GLU A 172 -14.35 0.86 -11.34
N ALA A 173 -13.47 1.45 -12.16
CA ALA A 173 -12.36 0.73 -12.77
C ALA A 173 -11.40 0.16 -11.74
N ALA A 174 -11.14 0.87 -10.64
CA ALA A 174 -10.31 0.37 -9.55
C ALA A 174 -10.95 -0.81 -8.81
N LEU A 175 -12.26 -0.71 -8.53
CA LEU A 175 -13.02 -1.81 -7.93
C LEU A 175 -13.05 -3.04 -8.85
N ASP A 176 -13.25 -2.86 -10.15
CA ASP A 176 -13.25 -3.94 -11.12
C ASP A 176 -11.91 -4.65 -11.21
N ARG A 177 -10.79 -3.89 -11.22
CA ARG A 177 -9.43 -4.45 -11.22
C ARG A 177 -9.12 -5.21 -9.94
N LEU A 178 -9.55 -4.68 -8.80
CA LEU A 178 -9.36 -5.31 -7.50
C LEU A 178 -10.18 -6.61 -7.41
N ARG A 179 -11.44 -6.58 -7.84
CA ARG A 179 -12.31 -7.76 -7.95
C ARG A 179 -11.74 -8.80 -8.91
N ALA A 180 -11.28 -8.38 -10.10
CA ALA A 180 -10.66 -9.26 -11.07
C ALA A 180 -9.42 -9.96 -10.49
N GLY A 181 -8.59 -9.24 -9.73
CA GLY A 181 -7.44 -9.83 -9.04
C GLY A 181 -7.84 -10.90 -8.04
N ALA A 182 -8.93 -10.73 -7.30
CA ALA A 182 -9.47 -11.74 -6.39
C ALA A 182 -9.99 -12.98 -7.14
N LEU A 183 -10.69 -12.80 -8.25
CA LEU A 183 -11.16 -13.91 -9.09
C LEU A 183 -9.97 -14.69 -9.67
N LEU A 184 -8.94 -14.01 -10.16
CA LEU A 184 -7.70 -14.65 -10.62
C LEU A 184 -6.97 -15.43 -9.52
N ALA A 185 -7.09 -14.99 -8.26
CA ALA A 185 -6.54 -15.69 -7.09
C ALA A 185 -7.36 -16.92 -6.65
N GLY A 186 -8.44 -17.26 -7.36
CA GLY A 186 -9.24 -18.47 -7.15
C GLY A 186 -10.48 -18.29 -6.28
N PHE A 187 -10.88 -17.05 -5.96
CA PHE A 187 -12.21 -16.79 -5.38
C PHE A 187 -13.30 -16.85 -6.44
N GLU A 188 -14.52 -17.24 -6.06
CA GLU A 188 -15.69 -17.34 -6.95
C GLU A 188 -16.76 -16.30 -6.62
N GLU A 189 -16.97 -16.03 -5.33
CA GLU A 189 -17.88 -15.02 -4.83
C GLU A 189 -17.11 -13.91 -4.12
N VAL A 190 -17.15 -12.67 -4.64
CA VAL A 190 -16.41 -11.53 -4.11
C VAL A 190 -17.36 -10.36 -3.84
N GLU A 191 -17.50 -10.03 -2.56
CA GLU A 191 -18.17 -8.82 -2.09
C GLU A 191 -17.14 -7.73 -1.84
N MET A 192 -17.41 -6.51 -2.29
CA MET A 192 -16.56 -5.34 -2.04
C MET A 192 -17.14 -4.55 -0.86
N PHE A 193 -16.30 -4.15 0.10
CA PHE A 193 -16.76 -3.45 1.29
C PHE A 193 -15.78 -2.34 1.74
N PRO A 194 -16.29 -1.13 2.14
CA PRO A 194 -15.41 -0.02 2.55
C PRO A 194 -14.58 -0.35 3.79
N GLU A 195 -13.25 -0.14 3.72
CA GLU A 195 -12.30 -0.43 4.79
C GLU A 195 -12.63 0.28 6.12
N PRO A 196 -12.96 1.60 6.16
CA PRO A 196 -13.27 2.25 7.43
C PRO A 196 -14.56 1.73 8.07
N ALA A 197 -15.54 1.28 7.29
CA ALA A 197 -16.74 0.64 7.83
C ALA A 197 -16.45 -0.78 8.33
N ALA A 198 -15.58 -1.51 7.65
CA ALA A 198 -15.15 -2.84 8.08
C ALA A 198 -14.43 -2.78 9.44
N ALA A 199 -13.60 -1.77 9.70
CA ALA A 199 -12.90 -1.63 10.96
C ALA A 199 -13.84 -1.62 12.17
N VAL A 200 -15.01 -1.01 12.03
CA VAL A 200 -16.06 -0.96 13.08
C VAL A 200 -16.67 -2.34 13.32
N LEU A 201 -16.92 -3.11 12.25
CA LEU A 201 -17.43 -4.49 12.38
C LEU A 201 -16.42 -5.44 13.04
N GLY A 202 -15.12 -5.17 12.89
CA GLY A 202 -14.04 -5.97 13.47
C GLY A 202 -13.88 -5.79 14.99
N GLU A 203 -14.45 -4.74 15.54
CA GLU A 203 -14.34 -4.36 16.94
C GLU A 203 -15.72 -4.43 17.62
N LYS A 204 -15.75 -4.92 18.88
CA LYS A 204 -16.95 -4.80 19.72
C LYS A 204 -17.01 -3.39 20.28
N LEU A 205 -17.64 -2.49 19.55
CA LEU A 205 -17.79 -1.09 19.94
C LEU A 205 -19.07 -0.85 20.75
N PRO A 206 -19.07 0.15 21.66
CA PRO A 206 -20.28 0.55 22.37
C PRO A 206 -21.32 1.14 21.42
N GLU A 207 -22.57 1.20 21.88
CA GLU A 207 -23.64 1.97 21.23
C GLU A 207 -23.24 3.42 21.02
N GLY A 208 -23.75 4.06 19.98
CA GLY A 208 -23.51 5.47 19.66
C GLY A 208 -22.79 5.72 18.33
N HIS A 209 -22.25 6.92 18.18
CA HIS A 209 -21.59 7.38 16.94
C HIS A 209 -20.09 7.08 16.99
N VAL A 210 -19.62 6.31 16.04
CA VAL A 210 -18.22 5.96 15.89
C VAL A 210 -17.65 6.63 14.66
N LEU A 211 -16.59 7.42 14.82
CA LEU A 211 -15.77 7.90 13.72
C LEU A 211 -14.63 6.90 13.51
N SER A 212 -14.67 6.17 12.43
CA SER A 212 -13.60 5.29 12.01
C SER A 212 -12.71 6.03 11.02
N VAL A 213 -11.41 6.08 11.29
CA VAL A 213 -10.42 6.65 10.39
C VAL A 213 -9.40 5.60 10.00
N ASP A 214 -9.20 5.42 8.70
CA ASP A 214 -8.11 4.62 8.15
C ASP A 214 -7.08 5.54 7.51
N PHE A 215 -5.90 5.63 8.13
CA PHE A 215 -4.80 6.42 7.65
C PHE A 215 -3.65 5.50 7.23
N GLY A 216 -3.76 5.02 6.02
CA GLY A 216 -2.86 4.04 5.43
C GLY A 216 -1.61 4.62 4.79
N GLY A 217 -0.98 3.82 3.93
CA GLY A 217 0.17 4.22 3.12
C GLY A 217 -0.22 5.11 1.93
N GLY A 218 -1.39 4.89 1.33
CA GLY A 218 -1.84 5.57 0.11
C GLY A 218 -2.82 6.71 0.38
N THR A 219 -3.85 6.45 1.19
CA THR A 219 -5.00 7.32 1.38
C THR A 219 -5.29 7.57 2.85
N PHE A 220 -6.10 8.59 3.10
CA PHE A 220 -6.83 8.80 4.33
C PHE A 220 -8.32 8.66 4.04
N ASP A 221 -8.99 7.78 4.77
CA ASP A 221 -10.40 7.49 4.64
C ASP A 221 -11.07 7.62 6.01
N ALA A 222 -12.29 8.15 6.05
CA ALA A 222 -13.08 8.33 7.26
C ALA A 222 -14.54 7.92 7.04
N ALA A 223 -15.12 7.26 8.05
CA ALA A 223 -16.53 6.89 8.08
C ALA A 223 -17.14 7.27 9.42
N VAL A 224 -18.32 7.83 9.41
CA VAL A 224 -19.16 7.95 10.60
C VAL A 224 -20.19 6.84 10.57
N ILE A 225 -20.23 6.06 11.64
CA ILE A 225 -21.06 4.87 11.77
C ILE A 225 -21.87 5.00 13.06
N GLU A 226 -23.17 4.81 12.98
CA GLU A 226 -24.03 4.69 14.14
C GLU A 226 -24.19 3.21 14.52
N VAL A 227 -23.93 2.86 15.77
CA VAL A 227 -24.15 1.53 16.31
C VAL A 227 -25.40 1.56 17.18
N ARG A 228 -26.47 0.85 16.74
CA ARG A 228 -27.74 0.70 17.45
C ARG A 228 -28.10 -0.77 17.61
N GLY A 229 -28.30 -1.23 18.85
CA GLY A 229 -28.63 -2.63 19.14
C GLY A 229 -27.55 -3.60 18.62
N GLY A 230 -26.28 -3.14 18.60
CA GLY A 230 -25.17 -3.89 18.05
C GLY A 230 -25.12 -3.95 16.50
N VAL A 231 -26.02 -3.25 15.81
CA VAL A 231 -26.06 -3.19 14.34
C VAL A 231 -25.43 -1.85 13.88
N PRO A 232 -24.34 -1.89 13.11
CA PRO A 232 -23.72 -0.69 12.57
C PRO A 232 -24.41 -0.22 11.29
N GLU A 233 -24.69 1.09 11.22
CA GLU A 233 -25.18 1.80 10.05
C GLU A 233 -24.22 2.90 9.65
N THR A 234 -23.77 2.92 8.40
CA THR A 234 -22.85 3.95 7.89
C THR A 234 -23.63 5.21 7.55
N LEU A 235 -23.33 6.32 8.23
CA LEU A 235 -23.96 7.62 8.02
C LEU A 235 -23.23 8.46 6.97
N SER A 236 -21.90 8.38 6.92
CA SER A 236 -21.09 9.12 5.94
C SER A 236 -19.79 8.36 5.62
N LEU A 237 -19.25 8.64 4.44
CA LEU A 237 -17.96 8.13 3.95
C LEU A 237 -17.22 9.25 3.23
N THR A 238 -16.00 9.56 3.64
CA THR A 238 -15.14 10.54 2.97
C THR A 238 -13.72 10.02 2.84
N GLY A 239 -12.96 10.54 1.88
CA GLY A 239 -11.56 10.17 1.72
C GLY A 239 -10.78 11.21 0.92
N ILE A 240 -9.45 11.13 1.00
CA ILE A 240 -8.51 11.93 0.21
C ILE A 240 -7.26 11.12 -0.12
N ASP A 241 -6.59 11.49 -1.22
CA ASP A 241 -5.32 10.90 -1.68
C ASP A 241 -4.11 11.48 -0.90
N ILE A 242 -4.13 11.31 0.43
CA ILE A 242 -3.01 11.63 1.31
C ILE A 242 -2.76 10.45 2.23
N GLY A 243 -1.57 9.86 2.14
CA GLY A 243 -1.16 8.73 2.96
C GLY A 243 0.32 8.76 3.29
N GLY A 244 0.82 7.69 3.89
CA GLY A 244 2.21 7.57 4.34
C GLY A 244 3.24 7.76 3.24
N GLU A 245 2.95 7.37 2.00
CA GLU A 245 3.84 7.58 0.85
C GLU A 245 4.00 9.06 0.50
N ARG A 246 2.95 9.89 0.68
CA ARG A 246 3.06 11.34 0.52
C ARG A 246 4.05 11.92 1.52
N PHE A 247 4.09 11.37 2.74
CA PHE A 247 5.03 11.79 3.77
C PHE A 247 6.46 11.26 3.51
N ASP A 248 6.61 10.09 2.91
CA ASP A 248 7.90 9.59 2.42
C ASP A 248 8.44 10.51 1.32
N ALA A 249 7.58 10.92 0.38
CA ALA A 249 7.94 11.87 -0.68
C ALA A 249 8.35 13.23 -0.11
N ALA A 250 7.61 13.77 0.88
CA ALA A 250 7.96 15.01 1.55
C ALA A 250 9.33 14.93 2.25
N LEU A 251 9.63 13.81 2.89
CA LEU A 251 10.94 13.56 3.50
C LEU A 251 12.05 13.44 2.45
N PHE A 252 11.78 12.77 1.34
CA PHE A 252 12.71 12.71 0.21
C PHE A 252 13.00 14.09 -0.36
N GLU A 253 11.97 14.87 -0.65
CA GLU A 253 12.08 16.19 -1.27
C GLU A 253 12.86 17.18 -0.40
N THR A 254 12.66 17.14 0.92
CA THR A 254 13.20 18.15 1.84
C THR A 254 14.53 17.77 2.50
N ALA A 255 14.78 16.49 2.73
CA ALA A 255 15.95 16.03 3.47
C ALA A 255 16.89 15.12 2.68
N VAL A 256 16.35 14.26 1.82
CA VAL A 256 17.14 13.20 1.17
C VAL A 256 17.68 13.65 -0.18
N GLY A 257 16.81 14.12 -1.07
CA GLY A 257 17.17 14.54 -2.42
C GLY A 257 18.20 15.67 -2.46
N PRO A 258 18.08 16.73 -1.64
CA PRO A 258 19.09 17.80 -1.56
C PRO A 258 20.46 17.29 -1.13
N VAL A 259 20.54 16.43 -0.14
CA VAL A 259 21.83 15.86 0.35
C VAL A 259 22.50 14.99 -0.71
N LEU A 260 21.71 14.28 -1.50
CA LEU A 260 22.20 13.47 -2.61
C LEU A 260 22.52 14.29 -3.88
N GLY A 261 22.17 15.59 -3.90
CA GLY A 261 22.34 16.47 -5.07
C GLY A 261 21.34 16.22 -6.18
N LEU A 262 20.25 15.50 -5.90
CA LEU A 262 19.23 15.11 -6.89
C LEU A 262 18.39 16.31 -7.37
N THR A 263 18.40 17.44 -6.66
CA THR A 263 17.75 18.69 -7.08
C THR A 263 18.31 19.28 -8.38
N ALA A 264 19.46 18.79 -8.85
CA ALA A 264 20.01 19.14 -10.17
C ALA A 264 19.35 18.37 -11.34
N LEU A 265 18.51 17.38 -11.06
CA LEU A 265 17.73 16.67 -12.06
C LEU A 265 16.58 17.55 -12.59
N PRO A 266 16.05 17.30 -13.81
CA PRO A 266 14.80 17.90 -14.25
C PRO A 266 13.68 17.68 -13.21
N ASN A 267 12.86 18.72 -12.98
CA ASN A 267 11.84 18.70 -11.93
C ASN A 267 10.91 17.48 -11.97
N TRP A 268 10.46 17.11 -13.18
CA TRP A 268 9.60 15.94 -13.34
C TRP A 268 10.28 14.65 -12.86
N LEU A 269 11.57 14.47 -13.21
CA LEU A 269 12.34 13.28 -12.80
C LEU A 269 12.60 13.28 -11.29
N TYR A 270 12.93 14.43 -10.71
CA TYR A 270 13.12 14.59 -9.27
C TYR A 270 11.84 14.26 -8.50
N ASN A 271 10.71 14.80 -8.94
CA ASN A 271 9.42 14.58 -8.28
C ASN A 271 8.99 13.10 -8.34
N GLU A 272 9.13 12.45 -9.51
CA GLU A 272 8.83 11.03 -9.63
C GLU A 272 9.75 10.15 -8.77
N MET A 273 11.01 10.55 -8.56
CA MET A 273 11.90 9.87 -7.62
C MET A 273 11.47 10.02 -6.15
N GLY A 274 10.55 10.91 -5.82
CA GLY A 274 10.03 11.09 -4.46
C GLY A 274 9.15 9.92 -3.98
N SER A 275 8.59 9.12 -4.87
CA SER A 275 7.64 8.07 -4.53
C SER A 275 7.98 6.71 -5.17
N ARG A 276 7.51 5.62 -4.54
CA ARG A 276 7.67 4.26 -5.09
C ARG A 276 6.90 4.07 -6.41
N SER A 277 5.72 4.67 -6.52
CA SER A 277 4.92 4.63 -7.74
C SER A 277 5.62 5.38 -8.88
N GLY A 278 6.13 6.58 -8.62
CA GLY A 278 6.91 7.36 -9.58
C GLY A 278 8.17 6.61 -10.04
N VAL A 279 8.91 6.01 -9.11
CA VAL A 279 10.09 5.17 -9.45
C VAL A 279 9.72 4.03 -10.38
N ARG A 280 8.58 3.37 -10.18
CA ARG A 280 8.12 2.31 -11.08
C ARG A 280 7.88 2.83 -12.50
N GLN A 281 7.28 4.02 -12.64
CA GLN A 281 7.11 4.67 -13.94
C GLN A 281 8.46 5.00 -14.59
N LEU A 282 9.38 5.60 -13.83
CA LEU A 282 10.73 5.91 -14.33
C LEU A 282 11.47 4.65 -14.81
N LEU A 283 11.30 3.52 -14.13
CA LEU A 283 11.90 2.24 -14.52
C LEU A 283 11.28 1.68 -15.82
N SER A 284 10.03 2.02 -16.11
CA SER A 284 9.32 1.58 -17.31
C SER A 284 9.53 2.55 -18.50
N ASP A 285 10.00 3.77 -18.25
CA ASP A 285 10.23 4.77 -19.30
C ASP A 285 11.62 4.61 -19.96
N PRO A 286 11.69 4.20 -21.24
CA PRO A 286 12.94 4.03 -21.96
C PRO A 286 13.68 5.35 -22.23
N GLY A 287 13.06 6.49 -22.01
CA GLY A 287 13.66 7.82 -22.16
C GLY A 287 14.54 8.22 -20.97
N VAL A 288 14.25 7.73 -19.77
CA VAL A 288 14.95 8.11 -18.53
C VAL A 288 16.48 7.93 -18.60
N PRO A 289 17.02 6.80 -19.07
CA PRO A 289 18.47 6.66 -19.20
C PRO A 289 19.11 7.72 -20.10
N LYS A 290 18.46 8.11 -21.19
CA LYS A 290 18.95 9.16 -22.09
C LYS A 290 18.92 10.54 -21.44
N VAL A 291 17.90 10.82 -20.63
CA VAL A 291 17.81 12.05 -19.85
C VAL A 291 18.97 12.11 -18.84
N LEU A 292 19.24 11.03 -18.13
CA LEU A 292 20.36 10.94 -17.21
C LEU A 292 21.71 11.09 -17.91
N ASP A 293 21.88 10.52 -19.10
CA ASP A 293 23.11 10.72 -19.91
C ASP A 293 23.31 12.19 -20.28
N LYS A 294 22.23 12.91 -20.63
CA LYS A 294 22.27 14.33 -20.99
C LYS A 294 22.53 15.24 -19.78
N VAL A 295 21.96 14.92 -18.62
CA VAL A 295 22.17 15.68 -17.39
C VAL A 295 23.62 15.51 -16.91
N GLY A 296 24.12 14.28 -16.87
CA GLY A 296 25.47 13.95 -16.44
C GLY A 296 25.74 14.29 -14.97
N GLY A 297 27.01 14.15 -14.57
CA GLY A 297 27.47 14.50 -13.23
C GLY A 297 26.88 13.65 -12.09
N ARG A 298 27.13 14.08 -10.85
CA ARG A 298 26.81 13.31 -9.65
C ARG A 298 25.31 12.99 -9.51
N ALA A 299 24.43 13.93 -9.82
CA ALA A 299 22.98 13.72 -9.73
C ALA A 299 22.51 12.56 -10.59
N ALA A 300 22.97 12.52 -11.84
CA ALA A 300 22.65 11.45 -12.77
C ALA A 300 23.24 10.10 -12.35
N GLU A 301 24.47 10.09 -11.81
CA GLU A 301 25.12 8.88 -11.28
C GLU A 301 24.35 8.30 -10.10
N VAL A 302 23.95 9.13 -9.12
CA VAL A 302 23.16 8.72 -7.96
C VAL A 302 21.79 8.22 -8.39
N ALA A 303 21.09 8.97 -9.25
CA ALA A 303 19.78 8.55 -9.76
C ALA A 303 19.88 7.22 -10.51
N ARG A 304 20.91 7.02 -11.33
CA ARG A 304 21.15 5.76 -12.04
C ARG A 304 21.40 4.60 -11.08
N ALA A 305 22.21 4.83 -10.04
CA ALA A 305 22.49 3.82 -9.02
C ALA A 305 21.20 3.40 -8.27
N ILE A 306 20.35 4.35 -7.89
CA ILE A 306 19.08 4.05 -7.23
C ILE A 306 18.14 3.29 -8.19
N LEU A 307 17.91 3.83 -9.39
CA LEU A 307 16.90 3.31 -10.32
C LEU A 307 17.32 2.01 -11.00
N PHE A 308 18.57 1.93 -11.50
CA PHE A 308 18.97 0.88 -12.44
C PHE A 308 20.00 -0.11 -11.90
N GLU A 309 20.53 0.07 -10.69
CA GLU A 309 21.47 -0.89 -10.07
C GLU A 309 20.81 -1.79 -9.00
N GLY A 310 19.47 -1.79 -8.92
CA GLY A 310 18.72 -2.67 -8.03
C GLY A 310 18.58 -2.15 -6.59
N HIS A 311 18.93 -0.88 -6.33
CA HIS A 311 18.92 -0.31 -4.98
C HIS A 311 17.61 0.36 -4.59
N ALA A 312 16.65 0.53 -5.51
CA ALA A 312 15.43 1.29 -5.27
C ALA A 312 14.64 0.78 -4.05
N TRP A 313 14.40 -0.54 -3.96
CA TRP A 313 13.66 -1.10 -2.85
C TRP A 313 14.28 -0.78 -1.48
N GLU A 314 15.56 -1.08 -1.30
CA GLU A 314 16.26 -0.86 -0.04
C GLU A 314 16.35 0.63 0.30
N PHE A 315 16.52 1.49 -0.72
CA PHE A 315 16.59 2.93 -0.54
C PHE A 315 15.28 3.51 0.00
N TYR A 316 14.15 3.21 -0.65
CA TYR A 316 12.84 3.72 -0.21
C TYR A 316 12.37 3.05 1.07
N ARG A 317 12.77 1.80 1.33
CA ARG A 317 12.55 1.17 2.62
C ARG A 317 13.29 1.91 3.74
N ALA A 318 14.52 2.35 3.52
CA ALA A 318 15.27 3.12 4.51
C ALA A 318 14.62 4.50 4.80
N VAL A 319 14.02 5.15 3.79
CA VAL A 319 13.26 6.40 3.98
C VAL A 319 12.00 6.13 4.82
N GLU A 320 11.21 5.13 4.46
CA GLU A 320 10.01 4.72 5.21
C GLU A 320 10.33 4.33 6.65
N ASP A 321 11.36 3.51 6.88
CA ASP A 321 11.80 3.11 8.22
C ASP A 321 12.22 4.31 9.07
N ALA A 322 12.85 5.32 8.46
CA ALA A 322 13.19 6.56 9.16
C ALA A 322 11.93 7.36 9.54
N LYS A 323 10.94 7.47 8.64
CA LYS A 323 9.63 8.06 8.95
C LYS A 323 8.93 7.31 10.09
N ILE A 324 8.90 5.97 10.05
CA ILE A 324 8.29 5.15 11.10
C ILE A 324 8.95 5.41 12.44
N ARG A 325 10.30 5.45 12.51
CA ARG A 325 11.01 5.77 13.76
C ARG A 325 10.67 7.16 14.29
N LEU A 326 10.47 8.17 13.43
CA LEU A 326 10.03 9.51 13.86
C LEU A 326 8.62 9.51 14.48
N SER A 327 7.83 8.45 14.34
CA SER A 327 6.55 8.32 15.06
C SER A 327 6.72 7.99 16.55
N SER A 328 7.86 7.40 16.94
CA SER A 328 8.17 7.04 18.33
C SER A 328 9.36 7.81 18.92
N GLU A 329 10.30 8.25 18.07
CA GLU A 329 11.54 8.92 18.47
C GLU A 329 11.50 10.40 18.08
N GLU A 330 12.07 11.30 18.88
CA GLU A 330 12.17 12.73 18.54
C GLU A 330 13.20 13.02 17.46
N SER A 331 14.17 12.13 17.30
CA SER A 331 15.20 12.21 16.27
C SER A 331 15.62 10.82 15.81
N THR A 332 15.99 10.72 14.55
CA THR A 332 16.58 9.49 14.00
C THR A 332 17.65 9.80 12.98
N ARG A 333 18.33 8.77 12.51
CA ARG A 333 19.36 8.92 11.48
C ARG A 333 19.00 8.03 10.30
N LEU A 334 18.82 8.64 9.13
CA LEU A 334 18.64 7.91 7.88
C LEU A 334 20.02 7.65 7.29
N ARG A 335 20.39 6.38 7.22
CA ARG A 335 21.66 5.93 6.67
C ARG A 335 21.44 4.92 5.56
N PHE A 336 21.99 5.23 4.38
CA PHE A 336 21.96 4.32 3.24
C PHE A 336 23.31 4.41 2.49
N ILE A 337 24.03 3.29 2.43
CA ILE A 337 25.35 3.22 1.80
C ILE A 337 25.36 2.03 0.85
N ARG A 338 25.37 2.31 -0.44
CA ARG A 338 25.53 1.35 -1.53
C ARG A 338 26.49 1.94 -2.56
N ARG A 339 26.95 1.10 -3.51
CA ARG A 339 27.77 1.62 -4.61
C ARG A 339 27.05 2.76 -5.32
N GLY A 340 27.74 3.88 -5.51
CA GLY A 340 27.15 5.08 -6.16
C GLY A 340 26.24 5.92 -5.28
N VAL A 341 25.78 5.44 -4.11
CA VAL A 341 24.89 6.19 -3.21
C VAL A 341 25.43 6.19 -1.80
N ARG A 342 25.69 7.39 -1.27
CA ARG A 342 26.05 7.58 0.14
C ARG A 342 25.17 8.64 0.76
N LEU A 343 24.26 8.20 1.62
CA LEU A 343 23.35 9.03 2.40
C LEU A 343 23.58 8.75 3.89
N ASP A 344 23.73 9.80 4.67
CA ASP A 344 23.83 9.74 6.12
C ASP A 344 23.37 11.09 6.67
N VAL A 345 22.08 11.19 7.03
CA VAL A 345 21.44 12.45 7.42
C VAL A 345 20.69 12.28 8.74
N PRO A 346 20.90 13.22 9.71
CA PRO A 346 20.05 13.29 10.90
C PRO A 346 18.68 13.86 10.53
N LEU A 347 17.62 13.33 11.14
CA LEU A 347 16.25 13.76 10.96
C LEU A 347 15.63 14.05 12.32
N LEU A 348 14.89 15.15 12.42
CA LEU A 348 14.18 15.57 13.63
C LEU A 348 12.66 15.49 13.37
N ARG A 349 11.91 14.93 14.33
CA ARG A 349 10.44 14.84 14.25
C ARG A 349 9.80 16.21 14.00
N GLY A 350 10.19 17.24 14.75
CA GLY A 350 9.60 18.56 14.59
C GLY A 350 9.84 19.17 13.19
N GLN A 351 10.98 18.89 12.54
CA GLN A 351 11.21 19.32 11.16
C GLN A 351 10.32 18.55 10.19
N PHE A 352 10.21 17.22 10.36
CA PHE A 352 9.32 16.39 9.56
C PHE A 352 7.86 16.80 9.69
N GLU A 353 7.36 17.00 10.93
CA GLU A 353 5.99 17.45 11.19
C GLU A 353 5.69 18.82 10.62
N ALA A 354 6.69 19.73 10.58
CA ALA A 354 6.56 21.02 9.94
C ALA A 354 6.36 20.91 8.43
N VAL A 355 7.04 19.96 7.77
CA VAL A 355 6.93 19.73 6.33
C VAL A 355 5.55 19.18 5.95
N ILE A 356 5.00 18.24 6.73
CA ILE A 356 3.70 17.60 6.45
C ILE A 356 2.50 18.34 7.06
N LYS A 357 2.71 19.55 7.62
CA LYS A 357 1.69 20.30 8.35
C LYS A 357 0.45 20.60 7.52
N ASP A 358 0.64 20.97 6.27
CA ASP A 358 -0.45 21.36 5.36
C ASP A 358 -1.22 20.12 4.88
N ASP A 359 -0.54 19.03 4.60
CA ASP A 359 -1.15 17.73 4.31
C ASP A 359 -2.03 17.26 5.50
N LEU A 360 -1.51 17.38 6.74
CA LEU A 360 -2.30 17.06 7.94
C LEU A 360 -3.48 18.01 8.17
N ALA A 361 -3.41 19.26 7.74
CA ALA A 361 -4.56 20.18 7.80
C ALA A 361 -5.64 19.79 6.80
N GLU A 362 -5.27 19.23 5.65
CA GLU A 362 -6.21 18.71 4.67
C GLU A 362 -6.88 17.42 5.16
N VAL A 363 -6.11 16.52 5.78
CA VAL A 363 -6.64 15.34 6.49
C VAL A 363 -7.67 15.76 7.55
N GLU A 364 -7.37 16.77 8.36
CA GLU A 364 -8.30 17.30 9.38
C GLU A 364 -9.59 17.83 8.75
N ARG A 365 -9.51 18.56 7.63
CA ARG A 365 -10.72 19.03 6.90
C ARG A 365 -11.56 17.88 6.37
N CYS A 366 -10.94 16.84 5.82
CA CYS A 366 -11.62 15.64 5.33
C CYS A 366 -12.35 14.90 6.47
N LEU A 367 -11.70 14.76 7.62
CA LEU A 367 -12.26 14.15 8.81
C LEU A 367 -13.48 14.91 9.34
N LEU A 368 -13.37 16.24 9.46
CA LEU A 368 -14.49 17.09 9.90
C LEU A 368 -15.64 17.08 8.90
N ARG A 369 -15.35 17.00 7.61
CA ARG A 369 -16.37 16.83 6.56
C ARG A 369 -17.17 15.54 6.76
N ALA A 370 -16.52 14.40 7.12
CA ALA A 370 -17.23 13.17 7.43
C ALA A 370 -18.26 13.36 8.55
N VAL A 371 -17.87 14.06 9.63
CA VAL A 371 -18.76 14.36 10.76
C VAL A 371 -19.94 15.24 10.33
N THR A 372 -19.67 16.29 9.56
CA THR A 372 -20.71 17.22 9.06
C THR A 372 -21.68 16.52 8.09
N GLU A 373 -21.18 15.69 7.17
CA GLU A 373 -22.01 14.93 6.21
C GLU A 373 -22.88 13.88 6.90
N ALA A 374 -22.46 13.39 8.09
CA ALA A 374 -23.31 12.55 8.95
C ALA A 374 -24.41 13.34 9.70
N GLY A 375 -24.46 14.68 9.56
CA GLY A 375 -25.37 15.55 10.30
C GLY A 375 -25.01 15.73 11.77
N LEU A 376 -23.74 15.53 12.13
CA LEU A 376 -23.24 15.58 13.49
C LEU A 376 -22.26 16.75 13.69
N GLU A 377 -22.13 17.14 14.96
CA GLU A 377 -21.03 17.97 15.45
C GLU A 377 -19.95 17.07 16.12
N PRO A 378 -18.68 17.50 16.22
CA PRO A 378 -17.61 16.69 16.81
C PRO A 378 -17.92 16.18 18.23
N GLU A 379 -18.70 16.94 19.01
CA GLU A 379 -19.11 16.60 20.38
C GLU A 379 -20.08 15.42 20.42
N GLN A 380 -20.73 15.10 19.33
CA GLN A 380 -21.70 13.99 19.21
C GLN A 380 -21.03 12.67 18.78
N VAL A 381 -19.74 12.68 18.45
CA VAL A 381 -18.95 11.49 18.20
C VAL A 381 -18.55 10.89 19.54
N ASP A 382 -18.96 9.66 19.81
CA ASP A 382 -18.69 8.95 21.08
C ASP A 382 -17.32 8.27 21.11
N THR A 383 -16.89 7.73 19.97
CA THR A 383 -15.61 7.02 19.84
C THR A 383 -14.93 7.33 18.53
N VAL A 384 -13.62 7.53 18.55
CA VAL A 384 -12.77 7.60 17.36
C VAL A 384 -11.89 6.34 17.29
N LEU A 385 -12.11 5.52 16.28
CA LEU A 385 -11.32 4.33 16.00
C LEU A 385 -10.26 4.66 14.94
N ARG A 386 -9.01 4.28 15.18
CA ARG A 386 -7.89 4.54 14.26
C ARG A 386 -7.33 3.25 13.70
N THR A 387 -7.22 3.19 12.38
CA THR A 387 -6.53 2.12 11.64
C THR A 387 -5.43 2.71 10.76
N GLY A 388 -4.60 1.83 10.20
CA GLY A 388 -3.52 2.22 9.30
C GLY A 388 -2.26 2.76 10.00
N GLY A 389 -1.10 2.57 9.36
CA GLY A 389 0.22 2.90 9.92
C GLY A 389 0.42 4.39 10.16
N SER A 390 -0.08 5.25 9.26
CA SER A 390 0.07 6.71 9.36
C SER A 390 -0.76 7.30 10.50
N SER A 391 -1.77 6.60 11.01
CA SER A 391 -2.55 7.03 12.18
C SER A 391 -1.74 7.10 13.48
N ARG A 392 -0.53 6.52 13.50
CA ARG A 392 0.40 6.54 14.64
C ARG A 392 1.25 7.81 14.72
N LEU A 393 1.21 8.69 13.70
CA LEU A 393 1.94 9.95 13.72
C LEU A 393 1.53 10.83 14.90
N PRO A 394 2.47 11.31 15.76
CA PRO A 394 2.13 12.11 16.94
C PRO A 394 1.38 13.39 16.59
N ALA A 395 1.76 14.09 15.51
CA ALA A 395 1.07 15.30 15.05
C ALA A 395 -0.39 15.03 14.61
N PHE A 396 -0.69 13.85 14.03
CA PHE A 396 -2.05 13.47 13.71
C PHE A 396 -2.84 13.10 14.97
N ARG A 397 -2.25 12.32 15.87
CA ARG A 397 -2.87 11.97 17.16
C ARG A 397 -3.24 13.23 17.95
N ALA A 398 -2.33 14.20 18.05
CA ALA A 398 -2.59 15.46 18.76
C ALA A 398 -3.77 16.26 18.16
N ARG A 399 -3.99 16.20 16.84
CA ARG A 399 -5.15 16.80 16.18
C ARG A 399 -6.45 16.11 16.59
N LEU A 400 -6.47 14.77 16.57
CA LEU A 400 -7.62 13.98 17.02
C LEU A 400 -7.96 14.27 18.49
N ASP A 401 -6.96 14.25 19.38
CA ASP A 401 -7.18 14.52 20.82
C ASP A 401 -7.69 15.94 21.09
N ARG A 402 -7.32 16.92 20.24
CA ARG A 402 -7.84 18.29 20.31
C ARG A 402 -9.31 18.38 19.87
N ILE A 403 -9.69 17.67 18.81
CA ILE A 403 -11.04 17.71 18.23
C ILE A 403 -12.00 16.82 19.04
N PHE A 404 -11.54 15.65 19.48
CA PHE A 404 -12.31 14.62 20.17
C PHE A 404 -11.70 14.28 21.53
N PRO A 405 -11.65 15.20 22.49
CA PRO A 405 -10.94 15.00 23.74
C PRO A 405 -11.48 13.79 24.53
N GLY A 406 -10.58 12.86 24.85
CA GLY A 406 -10.90 11.65 25.63
C GLY A 406 -11.71 10.58 24.88
N ARG A 407 -11.92 10.71 23.56
CA ARG A 407 -12.74 9.78 22.77
C ARG A 407 -11.92 8.97 21.77
N VAL A 408 -10.63 9.26 21.62
CA VAL A 408 -9.75 8.56 20.69
C VAL A 408 -9.32 7.23 21.31
N SER A 409 -9.71 6.13 20.68
CA SER A 409 -9.35 4.78 21.12
C SER A 409 -7.85 4.51 20.95
N ASP A 410 -7.23 3.90 21.98
CA ASP A 410 -5.85 3.43 21.94
C ASP A 410 -5.70 1.99 21.43
N ARG A 411 -6.81 1.37 21.02
CA ARG A 411 -6.77 0.03 20.45
C ARG A 411 -6.00 0.07 19.13
N ASP A 412 -5.07 -0.87 18.98
CA ASP A 412 -4.34 -1.04 17.75
C ASP A 412 -5.19 -1.86 16.77
N ALA A 413 -5.74 -1.19 15.78
CA ALA A 413 -6.70 -1.77 14.89
C ALA A 413 -6.10 -2.26 13.54
N PHE A 414 -4.80 -2.61 13.51
CA PHE A 414 -4.12 -3.10 12.29
C PHE A 414 -4.83 -4.26 11.60
N THR A 415 -5.51 -5.10 12.37
CA THR A 415 -6.25 -6.25 11.85
C THR A 415 -7.77 -6.08 11.94
N ALA A 416 -8.25 -4.93 12.45
CA ALA A 416 -9.67 -4.68 12.62
C ALA A 416 -10.42 -4.69 11.28
N VAL A 417 -9.81 -4.13 10.23
CA VAL A 417 -10.37 -4.14 8.87
C VAL A 417 -10.56 -5.57 8.39
N ALA A 418 -9.52 -6.40 8.41
CA ALA A 418 -9.61 -7.79 7.96
C ALA A 418 -10.63 -8.60 8.80
N LYS A 419 -10.66 -8.40 10.12
CA LYS A 419 -11.68 -9.01 11.00
C LYS A 419 -13.09 -8.60 10.63
N GLY A 420 -13.30 -7.29 10.39
CA GLY A 420 -14.60 -6.76 10.01
C GLY A 420 -15.09 -7.26 8.66
N LEU A 421 -14.18 -7.38 7.70
CA LEU A 421 -14.48 -7.99 6.40
C LEU A 421 -14.86 -9.47 6.57
N GLY A 422 -14.15 -10.20 7.42
CA GLY A 422 -14.53 -11.57 7.80
C GLY A 422 -15.92 -11.63 8.47
N ALA A 423 -16.20 -10.73 9.42
CA ALA A 423 -17.51 -10.64 10.08
C ALA A 423 -18.64 -10.34 9.09
N ARG A 424 -18.40 -9.46 8.13
CA ARG A 424 -19.32 -9.19 7.01
C ARG A 424 -19.58 -10.45 6.20
N GLY A 425 -18.54 -11.23 5.90
CA GLY A 425 -18.65 -12.51 5.18
C GLY A 425 -19.50 -13.53 5.95
N ALA A 426 -19.31 -13.67 7.27
CA ALA A 426 -20.13 -14.51 8.10
C ALA A 426 -21.61 -14.06 8.09
N ALA A 427 -21.87 -12.76 8.10
CA ALA A 427 -23.23 -12.21 8.03
C ALA A 427 -23.93 -12.46 6.67
N ILE A 428 -23.16 -12.48 5.56
CA ILE A 428 -23.72 -12.69 4.21
C ILE A 428 -23.96 -14.17 3.93
N TRP A 429 -22.99 -15.03 4.28
CA TRP A 429 -22.95 -16.43 3.86
C TRP A 429 -23.08 -17.43 4.99
N GLY A 430 -23.15 -16.98 6.24
CA GLY A 430 -23.42 -17.83 7.39
C GLY A 430 -24.87 -18.34 7.39
N ALA A 431 -25.09 -19.46 8.05
CA ALA A 431 -26.43 -19.93 8.29
C ALA A 431 -27.07 -19.03 9.36
N GLY A 432 -28.07 -18.23 8.96
CA GLY A 432 -28.92 -17.45 9.86
C GLY A 432 -29.65 -18.30 10.89
#